data_d138dccb839377baac0cedae7ce24f57
#
_entry.id   d138dccb839377baac0cedae7ce24f57
#
_cell.length_a   1.000
_cell.length_b   1.000
_cell.length_c   1.000
_cell.angle_alpha   90.00
_cell.angle_beta   90.00
_cell.angle_gamma   90.00
#
_symmetry.space_group_name_H-M   'P 1'
#
loop_
_entity.id
_entity.type
_entity.pdbx_description
1 polymer ?
#
loop_
_entity_poly.entity_id
_entity_poly.type
_entity_poly.pdbx_seq_one_letter_code
_entity_poly.pdbx_strand_id
1 'polypeptide(L)'
;PMPLRGMYVYRADAATFTDCATGIRLPVASNAQLERGYLTAKGEAEKPVLLTVEGHFVFAANPDTGEPVKMLIADKNAKFAPGKDCTH
;
A
#
# COMPACT_ATOMS: atom_id res chain seq x y z
N PRO A 1 12.86 -8.45 -4.22
CA PRO A 1 11.49 -7.95 -4.35
C PRO A 1 10.59 -8.96 -5.07
N MET A 2 9.33 -8.97 -4.70
CA MET A 2 8.35 -9.85 -5.33
C MET A 2 7.14 -9.05 -5.80
N PRO A 3 6.43 -9.53 -6.85
CA PRO A 3 5.24 -8.84 -7.32
C PRO A 3 4.10 -8.96 -6.32
N LEU A 4 3.47 -7.83 -6.03
CA LEU A 4 2.36 -7.74 -5.07
C LEU A 4 1.21 -7.00 -5.73
N ARG A 5 -0.02 -7.33 -5.32
CA ARG A 5 -1.22 -6.70 -5.83
C ARG A 5 -2.18 -6.53 -4.67
N GLY A 6 -2.66 -5.32 -4.47
CA GLY A 6 -3.56 -5.05 -3.36
C GLY A 6 -4.17 -3.67 -3.42
N MET A 7 -5.03 -3.38 -2.46
CA MET A 7 -5.71 -2.09 -2.37
C MET A 7 -4.92 -1.17 -1.47
N TYR A 8 -4.52 -0.03 -2.01
CA TYR A 8 -3.70 0.96 -1.31
C TYR A 8 -4.54 2.19 -0.97
N VAL A 9 -4.38 2.69 0.23
CA VAL A 9 -4.97 3.96 0.62
C VAL A 9 -3.97 4.73 1.48
N TYR A 10 -3.88 6.03 1.25
CA TYR A 10 -3.03 6.94 2.02
C TYR A 10 -3.93 8.00 2.63
N ARG A 11 -3.96 8.08 3.96
CA ARG A 11 -4.83 8.99 4.69
C ARG A 11 -4.19 9.36 6.01
N ALA A 12 -4.28 10.63 6.38
CA ALA A 12 -3.77 11.12 7.65
C ALA A 12 -2.29 10.74 7.87
N ASP A 13 -1.48 10.89 6.83
CA ASP A 13 -0.04 10.61 6.83
C ASP A 13 0.29 9.13 7.07
N ALA A 14 -0.67 8.24 6.86
CA ALA A 14 -0.45 6.80 6.98
C ALA A 14 -0.98 6.09 5.75
N ALA A 15 -0.22 5.12 5.25
CA ALA A 15 -0.62 4.31 4.11
C ALA A 15 -0.82 2.86 4.53
N THR A 16 -1.85 2.22 3.97
CA THR A 16 -2.12 0.80 4.17
C THR A 16 -2.30 0.11 2.83
N PHE A 17 -2.00 -1.18 2.82
CA PHE A 17 -2.10 -2.04 1.64
C PHE A 17 -2.82 -3.32 2.07
N THR A 18 -3.94 -3.62 1.41
CA THR A 18 -4.68 -4.86 1.66
C THR A 18 -4.36 -5.82 0.52
N ASP A 19 -3.60 -6.87 0.83
CA ASP A 19 -3.13 -7.85 -0.15
C ASP A 19 -4.31 -8.59 -0.75
N CYS A 20 -4.41 -8.59 -2.08
CA CYS A 20 -5.50 -9.29 -2.78
C CYS A 20 -5.49 -10.79 -2.56
N ALA A 21 -4.31 -11.39 -2.42
CA ALA A 21 -4.18 -12.84 -2.27
C ALA A 21 -4.64 -13.34 -0.89
N THR A 22 -4.39 -12.56 0.16
CA THR A 22 -4.66 -12.99 1.55
C THR A 22 -5.76 -12.22 2.24
N GLY A 23 -6.10 -11.02 1.75
CA GLY A 23 -7.02 -10.12 2.44
C GLY A 23 -6.42 -9.45 3.67
N ILE A 24 -5.14 -9.64 3.93
CA ILE A 24 -4.47 -9.06 5.10
C ILE A 24 -4.09 -7.62 4.80
N ARG A 25 -4.41 -6.73 5.73
CA ARG A 25 -4.06 -5.31 5.65
C ARG A 25 -2.76 -5.06 6.40
N LEU A 26 -1.83 -4.36 5.73
CA LEU A 26 -0.49 -4.09 6.23
C LEU A 26 -0.18 -2.61 6.12
N PRO A 27 0.58 -2.05 7.06
CA PRO A 27 1.10 -0.71 6.88
C PRO A 27 2.15 -0.69 5.77
N VAL A 28 2.26 0.46 5.10
CA VAL A 28 3.24 0.68 4.04
C VAL A 28 4.25 1.69 4.53
N ALA A 29 5.54 1.40 4.35
CA ALA A 29 6.59 2.35 4.71
C ALA A 29 6.42 3.64 3.92
N SER A 30 6.74 4.76 4.55
CA SER A 30 6.63 6.08 3.94
C SER A 30 7.30 6.09 2.56
N ASN A 31 6.57 6.53 1.55
CA ASN A 31 7.06 6.56 0.18
C ASN A 31 6.35 7.67 -0.58
N ALA A 32 7.06 8.77 -0.81
CA ALA A 32 6.48 9.95 -1.41
C ALA A 32 5.94 9.70 -2.82
N GLN A 33 6.58 8.82 -3.59
CA GLN A 33 6.13 8.50 -4.95
C GLN A 33 4.80 7.75 -4.93
N LEU A 34 4.65 6.78 -4.02
CA LEU A 34 3.39 6.07 -3.85
C LEU A 34 2.29 7.01 -3.40
N GLU A 35 2.58 7.85 -2.43
CA GLU A 35 1.59 8.78 -1.88
C GLU A 35 1.08 9.73 -2.95
N ARG A 36 1.98 10.31 -3.75
CA ARG A 36 1.59 11.18 -4.86
C ARG A 36 0.84 10.44 -5.94
N GLY A 37 1.29 9.23 -6.28
CA GLY A 37 0.61 8.41 -7.27
C GLY A 37 -0.81 8.08 -6.87
N TYR A 38 -1.02 7.75 -5.60
CA TYR A 38 -2.35 7.49 -5.08
C TYR A 38 -3.23 8.74 -5.14
N LEU A 39 -2.71 9.89 -4.71
CA LEU A 39 -3.48 11.12 -4.70
C LEU A 39 -3.93 11.52 -6.11
N THR A 40 -3.10 11.27 -7.10
CA THR A 40 -3.46 11.49 -8.50
C THR A 40 -4.50 10.47 -8.96
N ALA A 41 -4.29 9.19 -8.65
CA ALA A 41 -5.15 8.11 -9.12
C ALA A 41 -6.55 8.14 -8.50
N LYS A 42 -6.65 8.50 -7.22
CA LYS A 42 -7.95 8.54 -6.54
C LYS A 42 -8.86 9.68 -7.05
N GLY A 43 -8.26 10.73 -7.62
CA GLY A 43 -9.03 11.91 -8.04
C GLY A 43 -9.73 12.55 -6.84
N GLU A 44 -11.03 12.72 -6.95
CA GLU A 44 -11.83 13.30 -5.87
C GLU A 44 -12.40 12.26 -4.90
N ALA A 45 -12.26 10.97 -5.22
CA ALA A 45 -12.78 9.91 -4.36
C ALA A 45 -11.82 9.62 -3.21
N GLU A 46 -12.37 9.33 -2.05
CA GLU A 46 -11.59 8.94 -0.86
C GLU A 46 -11.64 7.43 -0.70
N LYS A 47 -11.26 6.69 -1.72
CA LYS A 47 -11.33 5.23 -1.77
C LYS A 47 -9.96 4.62 -1.98
N PRO A 48 -9.75 3.38 -1.55
CA PRO A 48 -8.55 2.65 -1.95
C PRO A 48 -8.46 2.49 -3.45
N VAL A 49 -7.24 2.45 -3.97
CA VAL A 49 -6.97 2.24 -5.40
C VAL A 49 -6.11 0.99 -5.53
N LEU A 50 -6.41 0.18 -6.54
CA LEU A 50 -5.63 -1.02 -6.80
C LEU A 50 -4.20 -0.64 -7.16
N LEU A 51 -3.25 -1.28 -6.48
CA LEU A 51 -1.82 -1.06 -6.69
C LEU A 51 -1.16 -2.39 -7.03
N THR A 52 -0.37 -2.39 -8.10
CA THR A 52 0.59 -3.45 -8.35
C THR A 52 1.98 -2.88 -8.16
N VAL A 53 2.83 -3.61 -7.46
CA VAL A 53 4.15 -3.12 -7.10
C VAL A 53 5.08 -4.30 -6.86
N GLU A 54 6.37 -4.11 -7.10
CA GLU A 54 7.37 -5.08 -6.64
C GLU A 54 7.94 -4.56 -5.32
N GLY A 55 7.89 -5.41 -4.31
CA GLY A 55 8.30 -5.01 -2.97
C GLY A 55 8.65 -6.18 -2.09
N HIS A 56 8.86 -5.90 -0.83
CA HIS A 56 9.17 -6.91 0.18
C HIS A 56 8.62 -6.47 1.53
N PHE A 57 8.63 -7.39 2.48
CA PHE A 57 8.12 -7.12 3.83
C PHE A 57 9.27 -7.07 4.82
N VAL A 58 9.14 -6.19 5.80
CA VAL A 58 10.08 -6.09 6.92
C VAL A 58 9.26 -6.03 8.21
N PHE A 59 9.91 -6.30 9.33
CA PHE A 59 9.32 -6.08 10.64
C PHE A 59 9.95 -4.84 11.25
N ALA A 60 9.10 -3.91 11.70
CA ALA A 60 9.53 -2.68 12.33
C ALA A 60 8.78 -2.51 13.65
N ALA A 61 9.41 -1.86 14.62
CA ALA A 61 8.76 -1.62 15.91
C ALA A 61 7.60 -0.65 15.75
N ASN A 62 6.43 -1.03 16.30
CA ASN A 62 5.30 -0.13 16.38
C ASN A 62 5.65 1.00 17.35
N PRO A 63 5.57 2.28 16.96
CA PRO A 63 5.97 3.37 17.84
C PRO A 63 5.14 3.48 19.12
N ASP A 64 3.90 2.98 19.10
CA ASP A 64 3.03 3.05 20.26
C ASP A 64 3.22 1.90 21.25
N THR A 65 3.49 0.69 20.74
CA THR A 65 3.54 -0.52 21.58
C THR A 65 4.93 -1.14 21.67
N GLY A 66 5.82 -0.80 20.75
CA GLY A 66 7.16 -1.41 20.66
C GLY A 66 7.16 -2.80 20.07
N GLU A 67 6.00 -3.36 19.74
CA GLU A 67 5.92 -4.72 19.17
C GLU A 67 6.28 -4.69 17.68
N PRO A 68 6.84 -5.81 17.15
CA PRO A 68 7.15 -5.87 15.72
C PRO A 68 5.87 -5.90 14.89
N VAL A 69 5.85 -5.09 13.84
CA VAL A 69 4.74 -5.00 12.89
C VAL A 69 5.30 -5.28 11.50
N LYS A 70 4.63 -6.16 10.77
CA LYS A 70 4.98 -6.45 9.37
C LYS A 70 4.59 -5.26 8.51
N MET A 71 5.51 -4.82 7.67
CA MET A 71 5.36 -3.59 6.89
C MET A 71 5.80 -3.84 5.46
N LEU A 72 5.08 -3.25 4.50
CA LEU A 72 5.44 -3.34 3.09
C LEU A 72 6.43 -2.24 2.73
N ILE A 73 7.52 -2.64 2.07
CA ILE A 73 8.46 -1.74 1.43
C ILE A 73 8.24 -1.86 -0.08
N ALA A 74 7.87 -0.75 -0.72
CA ALA A 74 7.72 -0.72 -2.17
C ALA A 74 9.08 -0.46 -2.81
N ASP A 75 9.53 -1.38 -3.64
CA ASP A 75 10.86 -1.28 -4.25
C ASP A 75 10.81 -0.61 -5.63
N LYS A 76 9.92 -1.09 -6.52
CA LYS A 76 9.87 -0.56 -7.89
C LYS A 76 8.59 -0.99 -8.60
N ASN A 77 8.37 -0.42 -9.79
CA ASN A 77 7.30 -0.78 -10.72
C ASN A 77 5.91 -0.62 -10.12
N ALA A 78 5.70 0.45 -9.37
CA ALA A 78 4.39 0.75 -8.80
C ALA A 78 3.44 1.28 -9.87
N LYS A 79 2.25 0.68 -9.97
CA LYS A 79 1.20 1.13 -10.89
C LYS A 79 -0.14 1.14 -10.18
N PHE A 80 -0.84 2.26 -10.27
CA PHE A 80 -2.20 2.38 -9.75
C PHE A 80 -3.21 2.19 -10.87
N ALA A 81 -4.29 1.49 -10.56
CA ALA A 81 -5.40 1.24 -11.50
C ALA A 81 -6.70 1.76 -10.90
N PRO A 82 -7.03 3.05 -11.13
CA PRO A 82 -8.25 3.62 -10.58
C PRO A 82 -9.50 2.91 -11.08
N GLY A 83 -10.49 2.78 -10.22
CA GLY A 83 -11.75 2.13 -10.57
C GLY A 83 -11.71 0.63 -10.61
N LYS A 84 -10.59 0.02 -10.24
CA LYS A 84 -10.44 -1.44 -10.19
C LYS A 84 -10.23 -1.92 -8.77
N ASP A 85 -10.44 -3.20 -8.55
CA ASP A 85 -10.24 -3.83 -7.24
C ASP A 85 -9.65 -5.22 -7.42
N CYS A 86 -9.59 -5.99 -6.32
CA CYS A 86 -8.95 -7.31 -6.34
C CYS A 86 -9.67 -8.34 -7.22
N THR A 87 -10.89 -8.06 -7.62
CA THR A 87 -11.67 -8.99 -8.47
C THR A 87 -11.51 -8.72 -9.97
N HIS A 88 -10.72 -7.72 -10.32
CA HIS A 88 -10.50 -7.35 -11.73
C HIS A 88 -9.15 -7.75 -12.25
#